data_5df694f8e8193bb0da8a787d83b92f89
#
_entry.id   5df694f8e8193bb0da8a787d83b92f89
#
_cell.length_a   1.000
_cell.length_b   1.000
_cell.length_c   1.000
_cell.angle_alpha   90.00
_cell.angle_beta   90.00
_cell.angle_gamma   90.00
#
_symmetry.space_group_name_H-M   'P 1'
#
loop_
_entity.id
_entity.type
_entity.pdbx_description
1 polymer ?
#
loop_
_entity_poly.entity_id
_entity_poly.type
_entity_poly.pdbx_seq_one_letter_code
_entity_poly.pdbx_strand_id
1 'polypeptide(L)'
;LTALADAGFHVVAPDQRGYGRTLGSDDDVDGDWRACNMLRLVDDVLALVKTLGHGHVHALIGHDFGSPVAAWCALSRPDIFRSVVLMSAPFAGPPDAATAAQTHALLTQQVAALEQLPEPRQHYQWYYSNRQANHDMWHAPQGLHDFMRAYYHVKSADWTPNQPFRLKAWEASELAQLPHYYVMPAGKNMAQAVAEFMPDADHINACQWLPDSDLHVYSAEYTRRGYQGGLQWYRCATDRDEFIALSQYSGQTIQVPSAFIAGASDWGVYQFPGAFEKMQTQACSDMRFCELIAGAGHWVQQEQAQRVNRRLLDFLSQV
;
A
#
# COMPACT_ATOMS: atom_id res chain seq x y z
N LEU A 1 17.83 1.21 0.30
CA LEU A 1 18.40 2.57 0.13
C LEU A 1 19.91 2.52 -0.14
N THR A 2 20.70 1.82 0.70
CA THR A 2 22.18 1.76 0.59
C THR A 2 22.64 1.31 -0.79
N ALA A 3 22.08 0.22 -1.34
CA ALA A 3 22.50 -0.28 -2.66
C ALA A 3 22.32 0.74 -3.81
N LEU A 4 21.29 1.58 -3.72
CA LEU A 4 21.11 2.67 -4.71
C LEU A 4 22.08 3.83 -4.46
N ALA A 5 22.34 4.15 -3.20
CA ALA A 5 23.32 5.17 -2.84
C ALA A 5 24.76 4.75 -3.26
N ASP A 6 25.12 3.49 -3.05
CA ASP A 6 26.42 2.93 -3.46
C ASP A 6 26.59 2.94 -5.00
N ALA A 7 25.47 2.89 -5.74
CA ALA A 7 25.45 3.05 -7.19
C ALA A 7 25.50 4.53 -7.66
N GLY A 8 25.61 5.48 -6.74
CA GLY A 8 25.79 6.91 -7.03
C GLY A 8 24.51 7.73 -7.09
N PHE A 9 23.35 7.17 -6.71
CA PHE A 9 22.10 7.93 -6.64
C PHE A 9 21.99 8.70 -5.32
N HIS A 10 21.45 9.93 -5.37
CA HIS A 10 20.96 10.63 -4.19
C HIS A 10 19.59 10.04 -3.82
N VAL A 11 19.53 9.27 -2.75
CA VAL A 11 18.32 8.50 -2.36
C VAL A 11 17.68 9.13 -1.14
N VAL A 12 16.39 9.43 -1.22
CA VAL A 12 15.60 10.02 -0.13
C VAL A 12 14.38 9.15 0.14
N ALA A 13 14.17 8.78 1.39
CA ALA A 13 12.97 8.07 1.85
C ALA A 13 12.35 8.87 3.02
N PRO A 14 11.36 9.72 2.74
CA PRO A 14 10.71 10.52 3.78
C PRO A 14 9.69 9.69 4.56
N ASP A 15 9.55 10.01 5.85
CA ASP A 15 8.30 9.71 6.55
C ASP A 15 7.20 10.55 5.90
N GLN A 16 6.22 9.92 5.29
CA GLN A 16 5.12 10.65 4.65
C GLN A 16 4.16 11.23 5.70
N ARG A 17 3.29 12.16 5.28
CA ARG A 17 2.26 12.77 6.13
C ARG A 17 1.47 11.69 6.89
N GLY A 18 1.34 11.83 8.21
CA GLY A 18 0.69 10.84 9.06
C GLY A 18 1.60 9.76 9.62
N TYR A 19 2.87 9.71 9.21
CA TYR A 19 3.84 8.71 9.65
C TYR A 19 5.08 9.34 10.31
N GLY A 20 5.75 8.51 11.11
CA GLY A 20 7.04 8.82 11.70
C GLY A 20 7.06 10.18 12.42
N ARG A 21 7.97 11.06 12.01
CA ARG A 21 8.15 12.40 12.61
C ARG A 21 7.68 13.54 11.73
N THR A 22 7.06 13.26 10.60
CA THR A 22 6.52 14.29 9.71
C THR A 22 5.31 14.96 10.37
N LEU A 23 5.33 16.30 10.38
CA LEU A 23 4.27 17.14 10.91
C LEU A 23 3.25 17.47 9.81
N GLY A 24 2.11 18.07 10.20
CA GLY A 24 1.09 18.56 9.28
C GLY A 24 -0.02 17.53 8.98
N SER A 25 -0.08 16.43 9.74
CA SER A 25 -1.27 15.59 9.86
C SER A 25 -1.96 15.84 11.18
N ASP A 26 -3.26 15.67 11.19
CA ASP A 26 -4.03 15.61 12.43
C ASP A 26 -4.19 14.14 12.82
N ASP A 27 -3.65 13.78 13.99
CA ASP A 27 -3.73 12.43 14.53
C ASP A 27 -5.00 12.22 15.39
N ASP A 28 -5.88 13.23 15.45
CA ASP A 28 -7.22 13.10 16.03
C ASP A 28 -8.16 12.49 14.98
N VAL A 29 -8.93 11.50 15.41
CA VAL A 29 -9.95 10.87 14.55
C VAL A 29 -11.05 11.86 14.14
N ASP A 30 -11.31 12.90 14.94
CA ASP A 30 -12.27 13.97 14.64
C ASP A 30 -11.63 15.15 13.88
N GLY A 31 -10.32 15.11 13.65
CA GLY A 31 -9.58 16.15 12.98
C GLY A 31 -9.72 16.16 11.45
N ASP A 32 -8.92 17.00 10.80
CA ASP A 32 -8.92 17.15 9.33
C ASP A 32 -8.24 15.97 8.62
N TRP A 33 -8.96 14.86 8.49
CA TRP A 33 -8.47 13.69 7.77
C TRP A 33 -8.31 13.93 6.25
N ARG A 34 -9.04 14.91 5.66
CA ARG A 34 -8.91 15.27 4.25
C ARG A 34 -7.56 15.91 3.92
N ALA A 35 -6.82 16.37 4.90
CA ALA A 35 -5.43 16.78 4.74
C ALA A 35 -4.53 15.63 4.24
N CYS A 36 -4.97 14.37 4.36
CA CYS A 36 -4.26 13.17 3.88
C CYS A 36 -4.80 12.64 2.53
N ASN A 37 -5.53 13.44 1.76
CA ASN A 37 -6.02 13.01 0.46
C ASN A 37 -4.88 12.86 -0.56
N MET A 38 -5.13 12.10 -1.62
CA MET A 38 -4.10 11.70 -2.60
C MET A 38 -3.39 12.90 -3.24
N LEU A 39 -4.11 13.96 -3.58
CA LEU A 39 -3.51 15.13 -4.23
C LEU A 39 -2.64 15.94 -3.25
N ARG A 40 -3.00 15.98 -1.97
CA ARG A 40 -2.14 16.56 -0.93
C ARG A 40 -0.86 15.78 -0.70
N LEU A 41 -0.93 14.45 -0.79
CA LEU A 41 0.28 13.62 -0.72
C LEU A 41 1.20 13.87 -1.92
N VAL A 42 0.65 14.10 -3.12
CA VAL A 42 1.41 14.54 -4.29
C VAL A 42 2.07 15.90 -4.05
N ASP A 43 1.33 16.88 -3.50
CA ASP A 43 1.85 18.20 -3.17
C ASP A 43 3.02 18.12 -2.17
N ASP A 44 2.95 17.22 -1.18
CA ASP A 44 4.02 17.00 -0.22
C ASP A 44 5.30 16.50 -0.90
N VAL A 45 5.18 15.54 -1.82
CA VAL A 45 6.35 15.03 -2.57
C VAL A 45 6.94 16.13 -3.46
N LEU A 46 6.11 16.93 -4.12
CA LEU A 46 6.56 18.09 -4.92
C LEU A 46 7.29 19.13 -4.06
N ALA A 47 6.73 19.44 -2.88
CA ALA A 47 7.36 20.38 -1.95
C ALA A 47 8.70 19.85 -1.44
N LEU A 48 8.81 18.54 -1.17
CA LEU A 48 10.06 17.90 -0.78
C LEU A 48 11.12 18.03 -1.87
N VAL A 49 10.79 17.67 -3.12
CA VAL A 49 11.71 17.78 -4.28
C VAL A 49 12.23 19.21 -4.42
N LYS A 50 11.34 20.20 -4.34
CA LYS A 50 11.69 21.61 -4.38
C LYS A 50 12.60 22.03 -3.21
N THR A 51 12.30 21.58 -1.99
CA THR A 51 13.05 21.91 -0.78
C THR A 51 14.46 21.33 -0.82
N LEU A 52 14.63 20.16 -1.44
CA LEU A 52 15.93 19.54 -1.69
C LEU A 52 16.74 20.24 -2.82
N GLY A 53 16.17 21.27 -3.45
CA GLY A 53 16.83 22.03 -4.51
C GLY A 53 16.85 21.35 -5.88
N HIS A 54 15.99 20.32 -6.09
CA HIS A 54 15.93 19.59 -7.35
C HIS A 54 14.80 20.11 -8.24
N GLY A 55 15.03 20.21 -9.55
CA GLY A 55 14.02 20.52 -10.55
C GLY A 55 13.27 19.28 -11.05
N HIS A 56 13.85 18.11 -10.88
CA HIS A 56 13.24 16.82 -11.25
C HIS A 56 13.85 15.68 -10.42
N VAL A 57 13.19 14.54 -10.46
CA VAL A 57 13.60 13.28 -9.82
C VAL A 57 13.78 12.24 -10.90
N HIS A 58 14.91 11.52 -10.87
CA HIS A 58 15.22 10.47 -11.84
C HIS A 58 14.16 9.35 -11.79
N ALA A 59 13.86 8.86 -10.59
CA ALA A 59 12.80 7.89 -10.40
C ALA A 59 12.08 8.11 -9.06
N LEU A 60 10.77 7.85 -9.04
CA LEU A 60 9.98 7.73 -7.84
C LEU A 60 9.60 6.27 -7.62
N ILE A 61 9.89 5.74 -6.43
CA ILE A 61 9.65 4.33 -6.10
C ILE A 61 8.67 4.28 -4.94
N GLY A 62 7.52 3.65 -5.14
CA GLY A 62 6.47 3.54 -4.12
C GLY A 62 6.08 2.09 -3.85
N HIS A 63 5.93 1.75 -2.57
CA HIS A 63 5.48 0.43 -2.11
C HIS A 63 4.18 0.53 -1.34
N ASP A 64 3.30 -0.45 -1.48
CA ASP A 64 1.97 -0.52 -0.85
C ASP A 64 1.18 0.77 -1.12
N PHE A 65 0.73 1.51 -0.12
CA PHE A 65 0.05 2.80 -0.31
C PHE A 65 0.96 3.88 -0.94
N GLY A 66 2.29 3.75 -0.81
CA GLY A 66 3.24 4.60 -1.53
C GLY A 66 3.24 4.37 -3.04
N SER A 67 2.78 3.20 -3.53
CA SER A 67 2.66 2.91 -4.96
C SER A 67 1.63 3.83 -5.64
N PRO A 68 0.36 3.96 -5.19
CA PRO A 68 -0.55 4.95 -5.75
C PRO A 68 -0.04 6.40 -5.59
N VAL A 69 0.62 6.77 -4.49
CA VAL A 69 1.23 8.11 -4.38
C VAL A 69 2.25 8.34 -5.49
N ALA A 70 3.15 7.39 -5.73
CA ALA A 70 4.14 7.46 -6.81
C ALA A 70 3.47 7.51 -8.19
N ALA A 71 2.42 6.72 -8.40
CA ALA A 71 1.66 6.72 -9.64
C ALA A 71 0.99 8.07 -9.91
N TRP A 72 0.33 8.66 -8.90
CA TRP A 72 -0.31 9.97 -9.02
C TRP A 72 0.69 11.11 -9.23
N CYS A 73 1.87 11.04 -8.61
CA CYS A 73 2.98 11.96 -8.90
C CYS A 73 3.42 11.88 -10.36
N ALA A 74 3.70 10.67 -10.86
CA ALA A 74 4.15 10.47 -12.23
C ALA A 74 3.09 10.83 -13.27
N LEU A 75 1.80 10.57 -12.98
CA LEU A 75 0.68 10.92 -13.84
C LEU A 75 0.47 12.43 -13.95
N SER A 76 0.48 13.13 -12.80
CA SER A 76 0.14 14.56 -12.75
C SER A 76 1.34 15.46 -13.07
N ARG A 77 2.57 15.02 -12.85
CA ARG A 77 3.79 15.82 -13.03
C ARG A 77 4.94 15.03 -13.70
N PRO A 78 4.73 14.55 -14.95
CA PRO A 78 5.76 13.85 -15.72
C PRO A 78 6.98 14.75 -16.05
N ASP A 79 6.82 16.05 -15.94
CA ASP A 79 7.91 17.03 -16.07
C ASP A 79 8.90 16.97 -14.91
N ILE A 80 8.45 16.56 -13.72
CA ILE A 80 9.27 16.43 -12.50
C ILE A 80 9.71 14.97 -12.25
N PHE A 81 8.79 14.02 -12.36
CA PHE A 81 9.05 12.61 -12.11
C PHE A 81 9.34 11.88 -13.42
N ARG A 82 10.62 11.59 -13.69
CA ARG A 82 11.11 11.11 -14.99
C ARG A 82 10.85 9.63 -15.23
N SER A 83 10.70 8.85 -14.17
CA SER A 83 10.31 7.45 -14.21
C SER A 83 9.64 7.04 -12.91
N VAL A 84 8.95 5.89 -12.91
CA VAL A 84 8.26 5.39 -11.72
C VAL A 84 8.39 3.87 -11.57
N VAL A 85 8.61 3.41 -10.34
CA VAL A 85 8.50 2.01 -9.98
C VAL A 85 7.38 1.84 -8.96
N LEU A 86 6.37 1.08 -9.31
CA LEU A 86 5.23 0.73 -8.47
C LEU A 86 5.48 -0.64 -7.85
N MET A 87 5.23 -0.77 -6.54
CA MET A 87 5.50 -2.03 -5.84
C MET A 87 4.27 -2.47 -5.06
N SER A 88 3.94 -3.76 -5.14
CA SER A 88 2.84 -4.44 -4.44
C SER A 88 1.43 -4.02 -4.85
N ALA A 89 1.15 -2.72 -4.98
CA ALA A 89 -0.18 -2.21 -5.32
C ALA A 89 -0.22 -1.69 -6.77
N PRO A 90 -0.91 -2.38 -7.69
CA PRO A 90 -1.05 -1.94 -9.07
C PRO A 90 -1.91 -0.67 -9.18
N PHE A 91 -1.55 0.22 -10.12
CA PHE A 91 -2.31 1.42 -10.43
C PHE A 91 -3.22 1.22 -11.65
N ALA A 92 -4.52 1.17 -11.45
CA ALA A 92 -5.50 0.94 -12.53
C ALA A 92 -5.83 2.17 -13.37
N GLY A 93 -5.16 3.31 -13.13
CA GLY A 93 -5.50 4.60 -13.71
C GLY A 93 -6.51 5.40 -12.90
N PRO A 94 -6.76 6.66 -13.27
CA PRO A 94 -7.78 7.50 -12.65
C PRO A 94 -9.19 6.92 -12.81
N PRO A 95 -10.12 7.23 -11.88
CA PRO A 95 -11.53 6.92 -12.07
C PRO A 95 -12.09 7.60 -13.32
N ASP A 96 -13.01 6.95 -14.01
CA ASP A 96 -13.70 7.53 -15.15
C ASP A 96 -14.69 8.63 -14.69
N ALA A 97 -14.61 9.82 -15.29
CA ALA A 97 -15.38 10.98 -14.85
C ALA A 97 -16.90 10.80 -15.00
N ALA A 98 -17.33 10.04 -16.01
CA ALA A 98 -18.76 9.82 -16.25
C ALA A 98 -19.36 8.82 -15.26
N THR A 99 -18.55 7.90 -14.72
CA THR A 99 -19.03 6.78 -13.89
C THR A 99 -18.49 6.78 -12.47
N ALA A 100 -17.60 7.70 -12.08
CA ALA A 100 -16.92 7.68 -10.79
C ALA A 100 -17.87 7.52 -9.58
N ALA A 101 -18.93 8.32 -9.52
CA ALA A 101 -19.90 8.25 -8.44
C ALA A 101 -20.62 6.90 -8.37
N GLN A 102 -21.00 6.35 -9.53
CA GLN A 102 -21.66 5.05 -9.63
C GLN A 102 -20.69 3.93 -9.28
N THR A 103 -19.44 4.00 -9.78
CA THR A 103 -18.40 3.03 -9.47
C THR A 103 -18.14 2.98 -7.96
N HIS A 104 -17.97 4.12 -7.30
CA HIS A 104 -17.78 4.18 -5.86
C HIS A 104 -18.98 3.57 -5.10
N ALA A 105 -20.21 3.87 -5.53
CA ALA A 105 -21.42 3.31 -4.91
C ALA A 105 -21.46 1.77 -5.04
N LEU A 106 -21.11 1.22 -6.20
CA LEU A 106 -21.03 -0.22 -6.43
C LEU A 106 -19.94 -0.88 -5.57
N LEU A 107 -18.75 -0.27 -5.50
CA LEU A 107 -17.68 -0.77 -4.64
C LEU A 107 -18.11 -0.85 -3.17
N THR A 108 -18.71 0.22 -2.67
CA THR A 108 -19.21 0.30 -1.28
C THR A 108 -20.35 -0.70 -1.02
N GLN A 109 -21.25 -0.87 -1.98
CA GLN A 109 -22.35 -1.85 -1.89
C GLN A 109 -21.81 -3.28 -1.75
N GLN A 110 -20.80 -3.67 -2.52
CA GLN A 110 -20.23 -5.01 -2.44
C GLN A 110 -19.47 -5.23 -1.12
N VAL A 111 -18.83 -4.20 -0.59
CA VAL A 111 -18.22 -4.27 0.74
C VAL A 111 -19.27 -4.44 1.83
N ALA A 112 -20.39 -3.71 1.77
CA ALA A 112 -21.51 -3.89 2.70
C ALA A 112 -22.15 -5.29 2.60
N ALA A 113 -22.17 -5.89 1.39
CA ALA A 113 -22.68 -7.22 1.18
C ALA A 113 -21.82 -8.34 1.84
N LEU A 114 -20.58 -8.05 2.22
CA LEU A 114 -19.73 -8.99 2.97
C LEU A 114 -20.36 -9.39 4.32
N GLU A 115 -21.07 -8.48 4.97
CA GLU A 115 -21.76 -8.76 6.25
C GLU A 115 -22.94 -9.72 6.09
N GLN A 116 -23.47 -9.87 4.87
CA GLN A 116 -24.62 -10.73 4.56
C GLN A 116 -24.22 -12.15 4.13
N LEU A 117 -22.94 -12.45 4.04
CA LEU A 117 -22.46 -13.78 3.71
C LEU A 117 -22.80 -14.78 4.82
N PRO A 118 -22.91 -16.09 4.52
CA PRO A 118 -23.10 -17.13 5.54
C PRO A 118 -22.05 -17.08 6.66
N GLU A 119 -20.82 -16.72 6.32
CA GLU A 119 -19.77 -16.32 7.24
C GLU A 119 -19.52 -14.83 7.08
N PRO A 120 -20.10 -13.98 7.92
CA PRO A 120 -19.99 -12.53 7.77
C PRO A 120 -18.55 -12.04 7.80
N ARG A 121 -18.23 -11.11 6.90
CA ARG A 121 -16.88 -10.53 6.72
C ARG A 121 -16.93 -9.00 6.70
N GLN A 122 -15.77 -8.38 6.87
CA GLN A 122 -15.57 -6.93 6.70
C GLN A 122 -14.28 -6.65 5.95
N HIS A 123 -14.29 -5.66 5.07
CA HIS A 123 -13.10 -5.29 4.29
C HIS A 123 -12.17 -4.40 5.13
N TYR A 124 -10.84 -4.69 5.12
CA TYR A 124 -9.86 -4.02 5.96
C TYR A 124 -9.80 -2.50 5.75
N GLN A 125 -9.95 -1.99 4.52
CA GLN A 125 -9.90 -0.56 4.27
C GLN A 125 -11.06 0.19 4.93
N TRP A 126 -12.27 -0.37 4.91
CA TRP A 126 -13.42 0.19 5.63
C TRP A 126 -13.29 0.05 7.14
N TYR A 127 -12.69 -1.06 7.61
CA TYR A 127 -12.33 -1.19 9.02
C TYR A 127 -11.30 -0.12 9.42
N TYR A 128 -10.23 0.09 8.64
CA TYR A 128 -9.21 1.11 8.92
C TYR A 128 -9.76 2.55 8.86
N SER A 129 -10.84 2.76 8.17
CA SER A 129 -11.53 4.05 8.07
C SER A 129 -12.44 4.35 9.26
N ASN A 130 -12.70 3.36 10.13
CA ASN A 130 -13.55 3.56 11.29
C ASN A 130 -12.78 4.13 12.50
N ARG A 131 -13.53 4.66 13.46
CA ARG A 131 -12.99 5.31 14.68
C ARG A 131 -12.18 4.34 15.57
N GLN A 132 -12.56 3.05 15.61
CA GLN A 132 -11.98 2.09 16.54
C GLN A 132 -10.64 1.54 16.10
N ALA A 133 -10.33 1.55 14.80
CA ALA A 133 -9.18 0.87 14.23
C ALA A 133 -7.85 1.27 14.86
N ASN A 134 -7.66 2.58 15.14
CA ASN A 134 -6.45 3.05 15.81
C ASN A 134 -6.30 2.44 17.22
N HIS A 135 -7.36 2.55 18.02
CA HIS A 135 -7.37 2.02 19.39
C HIS A 135 -7.10 0.50 19.40
N ASP A 136 -7.79 -0.24 18.54
CA ASP A 136 -7.70 -1.70 18.48
C ASP A 136 -6.30 -2.22 18.12
N MET A 137 -5.61 -1.52 17.23
CA MET A 137 -4.25 -1.89 16.81
C MET A 137 -3.19 -1.36 17.77
N TRP A 138 -3.34 -0.12 18.25
CA TRP A 138 -2.39 0.49 19.18
C TRP A 138 -2.39 -0.20 20.54
N HIS A 139 -3.57 -0.65 20.99
CA HIS A 139 -3.78 -1.35 22.25
C HIS A 139 -4.13 -2.82 22.02
N ALA A 140 -3.48 -3.45 21.04
CA ALA A 140 -3.68 -4.87 20.74
C ALA A 140 -3.54 -5.72 21.98
N PRO A 141 -4.48 -6.67 22.26
CA PRO A 141 -4.45 -7.49 23.49
C PRO A 141 -3.17 -8.31 23.67
N GLN A 142 -2.57 -8.75 22.56
CA GLN A 142 -1.29 -9.47 22.56
C GLN A 142 -0.06 -8.55 22.71
N GLY A 143 -0.26 -7.23 22.81
CA GLY A 143 0.79 -6.22 22.72
C GLY A 143 1.11 -5.82 21.29
N LEU A 144 1.55 -4.55 21.14
CA LEU A 144 1.80 -3.97 19.83
C LEU A 144 2.87 -4.71 19.02
N HIS A 145 3.95 -5.12 19.68
CA HIS A 145 5.06 -5.84 19.05
C HIS A 145 4.61 -7.18 18.45
N ASP A 146 3.89 -7.99 19.24
CA ASP A 146 3.39 -9.30 18.79
C ASP A 146 2.28 -9.15 17.74
N PHE A 147 1.44 -8.11 17.85
CA PHE A 147 0.49 -7.79 16.80
C PHE A 147 1.23 -7.52 15.48
N MET A 148 2.26 -6.69 15.50
CA MET A 148 3.04 -6.38 14.30
C MET A 148 3.78 -7.61 13.77
N ARG A 149 4.34 -8.45 14.65
CA ARG A 149 4.98 -9.72 14.25
C ARG A 149 4.01 -10.60 13.46
N ALA A 150 2.80 -10.82 13.99
CA ALA A 150 1.77 -11.61 13.33
C ALA A 150 1.34 -10.97 12.00
N TYR A 151 1.13 -9.64 11.98
CA TYR A 151 0.69 -8.90 10.80
C TYR A 151 1.74 -8.95 9.67
N TYR A 152 3.02 -8.77 10.00
CA TYR A 152 4.09 -8.87 9.01
C TYR A 152 4.22 -10.31 8.49
N HIS A 153 4.14 -11.29 9.37
CA HIS A 153 4.23 -12.70 8.99
C HIS A 153 3.13 -13.11 8.01
N VAL A 154 1.85 -12.85 8.32
CA VAL A 154 0.74 -13.28 7.46
C VAL A 154 0.73 -12.63 6.08
N LYS A 155 1.44 -11.52 5.88
CA LYS A 155 1.59 -10.86 4.59
C LYS A 155 2.87 -11.27 3.83
N SER A 156 3.75 -12.04 4.45
CA SER A 156 5.00 -12.50 3.85
C SER A 156 4.84 -13.82 3.09
N ALA A 157 5.89 -14.23 2.38
CA ALA A 157 5.97 -15.55 1.77
C ALA A 157 6.22 -16.68 2.80
N ASP A 158 6.64 -16.35 4.03
CA ASP A 158 6.83 -17.32 5.09
C ASP A 158 5.49 -17.93 5.58
N TRP A 159 4.39 -17.21 5.36
CA TRP A 159 3.06 -17.75 5.60
C TRP A 159 2.57 -18.49 4.36
N THR A 160 2.70 -19.81 4.37
CA THR A 160 2.44 -20.69 3.22
C THR A 160 1.03 -20.62 2.61
N PRO A 161 -0.05 -20.23 3.34
CA PRO A 161 -1.35 -19.99 2.70
C PRO A 161 -1.41 -18.78 1.74
N ASN A 162 -0.38 -17.93 1.69
CA ASN A 162 -0.29 -16.87 0.70
C ASN A 162 -0.04 -17.42 -0.71
N GLN A 163 -1.12 -17.84 -1.36
CA GLN A 163 -1.14 -18.32 -2.75
C GLN A 163 -2.14 -17.47 -3.56
N PRO A 164 -1.75 -16.23 -3.93
CA PRO A 164 -2.66 -15.30 -4.56
C PRO A 164 -3.06 -15.73 -5.97
N PHE A 165 -4.28 -15.42 -6.33
CA PHE A 165 -4.85 -15.63 -7.64
C PHE A 165 -5.75 -14.46 -8.03
N ARG A 166 -6.12 -14.37 -9.31
CA ARG A 166 -7.00 -13.31 -9.82
C ARG A 166 -8.44 -13.51 -9.35
N LEU A 167 -8.98 -12.53 -8.66
CA LEU A 167 -10.41 -12.46 -8.40
C LEU A 167 -11.15 -12.12 -9.71
N LYS A 168 -12.34 -12.69 -9.89
CA LYS A 168 -13.13 -12.52 -11.12
C LYS A 168 -13.82 -11.17 -11.18
N ALA A 169 -14.31 -10.67 -10.04
CA ALA A 169 -15.05 -9.43 -9.93
C ALA A 169 -14.92 -8.83 -8.53
N TRP A 170 -15.25 -7.54 -8.39
CA TRP A 170 -15.45 -6.91 -7.10
C TRP A 170 -16.84 -7.25 -6.57
N GLU A 171 -17.02 -8.47 -6.10
CA GLU A 171 -18.25 -9.02 -5.53
C GLU A 171 -17.95 -9.65 -4.18
N ALA A 172 -18.90 -9.58 -3.25
CA ALA A 172 -18.70 -10.06 -1.87
C ALA A 172 -18.20 -11.51 -1.80
N SER A 173 -18.74 -12.40 -2.65
CA SER A 173 -18.34 -13.83 -2.70
C SER A 173 -16.90 -14.02 -3.21
N GLU A 174 -16.43 -13.19 -4.12
CA GLU A 174 -15.05 -13.22 -4.60
C GLU A 174 -14.10 -12.58 -3.58
N LEU A 175 -14.50 -11.42 -3.01
CA LEU A 175 -13.73 -10.73 -1.98
C LEU A 175 -13.52 -11.60 -0.72
N ALA A 176 -14.49 -12.42 -0.36
CA ALA A 176 -14.38 -13.33 0.77
C ALA A 176 -13.30 -14.43 0.61
N GLN A 177 -12.75 -14.62 -0.60
CA GLN A 177 -11.63 -15.52 -0.85
C GLN A 177 -10.28 -14.90 -0.48
N LEU A 178 -10.22 -13.58 -0.24
CA LEU A 178 -9.03 -12.91 0.26
C LEU A 178 -8.71 -13.35 1.70
N PRO A 179 -7.44 -13.38 2.09
CA PRO A 179 -7.04 -13.70 3.45
C PRO A 179 -7.67 -12.77 4.50
N HIS A 180 -7.73 -13.24 5.74
CA HIS A 180 -8.32 -12.50 6.86
C HIS A 180 -7.67 -11.14 7.15
N TYR A 181 -6.46 -10.90 6.70
CA TYR A 181 -5.82 -9.57 6.82
C TYR A 181 -6.27 -8.59 5.72
N TYR A 182 -7.05 -9.02 4.72
CA TYR A 182 -7.73 -8.17 3.73
C TYR A 182 -9.25 -8.15 3.94
N VAL A 183 -9.86 -9.34 4.11
CA VAL A 183 -11.29 -9.46 4.34
C VAL A 183 -11.51 -10.25 5.62
N MET A 184 -11.60 -9.48 6.71
CA MET A 184 -11.61 -9.95 8.08
C MET A 184 -12.92 -10.67 8.42
N PRO A 185 -12.91 -11.65 9.32
CA PRO A 185 -14.16 -12.11 9.95
C PRO A 185 -14.88 -10.92 10.61
N ALA A 186 -16.19 -10.79 10.38
CA ALA A 186 -16.97 -9.77 11.07
C ALA A 186 -16.92 -9.95 12.59
N GLY A 187 -16.85 -8.84 13.31
CA GLY A 187 -16.72 -8.85 14.77
C GLY A 187 -15.31 -9.09 15.32
N LYS A 188 -14.32 -9.38 14.46
CA LYS A 188 -12.90 -9.33 14.86
C LYS A 188 -12.26 -8.02 14.40
N ASN A 189 -11.44 -7.42 15.26
CA ASN A 189 -10.53 -6.35 14.82
C ASN A 189 -9.27 -6.94 14.16
N MET A 190 -8.41 -6.09 13.57
CA MET A 190 -7.21 -6.56 12.85
C MET A 190 -6.25 -7.32 13.77
N ALA A 191 -6.03 -6.83 14.99
CA ALA A 191 -5.16 -7.51 15.95
C ALA A 191 -5.64 -8.94 16.27
N GLN A 192 -6.95 -9.12 16.42
CA GLN A 192 -7.58 -10.42 16.63
C GLN A 192 -7.56 -11.30 15.36
N ALA A 193 -7.75 -10.68 14.18
CA ALA A 193 -7.78 -11.41 12.91
C ALA A 193 -6.44 -12.06 12.56
N VAL A 194 -5.31 -11.46 12.99
CA VAL A 194 -3.97 -12.01 12.71
C VAL A 194 -3.35 -12.78 13.88
N ALA A 195 -3.89 -12.66 15.09
CA ALA A 195 -3.32 -13.28 16.30
C ALA A 195 -3.18 -14.81 16.21
N GLU A 196 -4.16 -15.47 15.56
CA GLU A 196 -4.15 -16.93 15.39
C GLU A 196 -3.05 -17.44 14.45
N PHE A 197 -2.43 -16.55 13.68
CA PHE A 197 -1.36 -16.85 12.72
C PHE A 197 0.01 -16.36 13.22
N MET A 198 0.16 -16.09 14.51
CA MET A 198 1.43 -15.73 15.10
C MET A 198 2.46 -16.82 14.83
N PRO A 199 3.63 -16.52 14.22
CA PRO A 199 4.67 -17.52 14.01
C PRO A 199 5.22 -18.00 15.36
N ASP A 200 5.65 -19.26 15.41
CA ASP A 200 6.32 -19.79 16.59
C ASP A 200 7.75 -19.24 16.75
N ALA A 201 8.38 -19.53 17.87
CA ALA A 201 9.71 -19.01 18.20
C ALA A 201 10.78 -19.45 17.19
N ASP A 202 10.67 -20.66 16.62
CA ASP A 202 11.65 -21.16 15.66
C ASP A 202 11.54 -20.41 14.33
N HIS A 203 10.32 -20.13 13.87
CA HIS A 203 10.09 -19.29 12.69
C HIS A 203 10.54 -17.84 12.91
N ILE A 204 10.28 -17.25 14.08
CA ILE A 204 10.75 -15.90 14.41
C ILE A 204 12.27 -15.83 14.37
N ASN A 205 12.95 -16.80 15.01
CA ASN A 205 14.42 -16.87 15.05
C ASN A 205 15.04 -17.10 13.66
N ALA A 206 14.35 -17.83 12.79
CA ALA A 206 14.80 -18.10 11.42
C ALA A 206 14.56 -16.94 10.44
N CYS A 207 13.68 -15.99 10.79
CA CYS A 207 13.29 -14.87 9.93
C CYS A 207 14.44 -13.87 9.73
N GLN A 208 15.11 -13.95 8.58
CA GLN A 208 16.27 -13.10 8.27
C GLN A 208 15.88 -11.71 7.72
N TRP A 209 14.71 -11.58 7.11
CA TRP A 209 14.28 -10.34 6.46
C TRP A 209 13.61 -9.36 7.44
N LEU A 210 13.18 -9.83 8.62
CA LEU A 210 12.64 -9.00 9.70
C LEU A 210 13.08 -9.58 11.06
N PRO A 211 14.35 -9.45 11.43
CA PRO A 211 14.81 -9.84 12.77
C PRO A 211 14.10 -9.01 13.83
N ASP A 212 14.06 -9.52 15.06
CA ASP A 212 13.31 -8.89 16.15
C ASP A 212 13.79 -7.47 16.47
N SER A 213 15.09 -7.20 16.30
CA SER A 213 15.68 -5.86 16.42
C SER A 213 15.06 -4.85 15.46
N ASP A 214 14.80 -5.25 14.21
CA ASP A 214 14.24 -4.38 13.19
C ASP A 214 12.74 -4.14 13.44
N LEU A 215 12.01 -5.20 13.80
CA LEU A 215 10.61 -5.09 14.20
C LEU A 215 10.44 -4.18 15.43
N HIS A 216 11.41 -4.18 16.34
CA HIS A 216 11.40 -3.30 17.51
C HIS A 216 11.43 -1.82 17.12
N VAL A 217 12.15 -1.45 16.07
CA VAL A 217 12.14 -0.07 15.55
C VAL A 217 10.73 0.34 15.12
N TYR A 218 10.02 -0.53 14.36
CA TYR A 218 8.64 -0.26 13.96
C TYR A 218 7.71 -0.16 15.16
N SER A 219 7.74 -1.14 16.06
CA SER A 219 6.85 -1.15 17.22
C SER A 219 7.10 0.04 18.15
N ALA A 220 8.34 0.51 18.31
CA ALA A 220 8.65 1.71 19.07
C ALA A 220 8.05 2.98 18.45
N GLU A 221 8.13 3.15 17.12
CA GLU A 221 7.53 4.31 16.44
C GLU A 221 6.00 4.30 16.54
N TYR A 222 5.35 3.15 16.37
CA TYR A 222 3.89 3.05 16.54
C TYR A 222 3.45 3.13 18.00
N THR A 223 4.26 2.70 18.96
CA THR A 223 4.01 2.93 20.40
C THR A 223 3.97 4.43 20.70
N ARG A 224 4.86 5.20 20.09
CA ARG A 224 4.95 6.64 20.29
C ARG A 224 3.75 7.42 19.74
N ARG A 225 3.18 7.01 18.59
CA ARG A 225 2.23 7.82 17.83
C ARG A 225 0.89 7.14 17.56
N GLY A 226 0.80 5.82 17.66
CA GLY A 226 -0.34 5.04 17.19
C GLY A 226 -0.42 5.00 15.66
N TYR A 227 -1.58 4.63 15.16
CA TYR A 227 -1.83 4.43 13.72
C TYR A 227 -2.67 5.53 13.08
N GLN A 228 -3.27 6.44 13.87
CA GLN A 228 -4.32 7.34 13.37
C GLN A 228 -3.87 8.16 12.16
N GLY A 229 -2.65 8.69 12.17
CA GLY A 229 -2.14 9.47 11.05
C GLY A 229 -2.12 8.69 9.72
N GLY A 230 -1.69 7.43 9.75
CA GLY A 230 -1.73 6.53 8.59
C GLY A 230 -3.16 6.10 8.22
N LEU A 231 -4.04 5.94 9.20
CA LEU A 231 -5.45 5.57 8.97
C LEU A 231 -6.25 6.68 8.28
N GLN A 232 -5.83 7.95 8.39
CA GLN A 232 -6.46 9.03 7.63
C GLN A 232 -6.38 8.82 6.12
N TRP A 233 -5.32 8.15 5.63
CA TRP A 233 -5.20 7.80 4.20
C TRP A 233 -6.29 6.84 3.74
N TYR A 234 -6.66 5.87 4.59
CA TYR A 234 -7.74 4.93 4.30
C TYR A 234 -9.11 5.62 4.34
N ARG A 235 -9.29 6.59 5.25
CA ARG A 235 -10.52 7.43 5.27
C ARG A 235 -10.68 8.20 3.98
N CYS A 236 -9.60 8.78 3.44
CA CYS A 236 -9.62 9.42 2.13
C CYS A 236 -9.88 8.41 1.00
N ALA A 237 -9.22 7.24 1.02
CA ALA A 237 -9.34 6.24 -0.03
C ALA A 237 -10.76 5.61 -0.11
N THR A 238 -11.50 5.59 1.00
CA THR A 238 -12.89 5.07 1.06
C THR A 238 -13.94 6.16 0.96
N ASP A 239 -13.55 7.44 0.93
CA ASP A 239 -14.48 8.56 0.82
C ASP A 239 -14.94 8.77 -0.63
N ARG A 240 -16.25 9.00 -0.79
CA ARG A 240 -16.86 9.20 -2.10
C ARG A 240 -16.36 10.45 -2.81
N ASP A 241 -16.26 11.55 -2.09
CA ASP A 241 -15.95 12.83 -2.70
C ASP A 241 -14.46 12.91 -3.08
N GLU A 242 -13.58 12.32 -2.28
CA GLU A 242 -12.17 12.15 -2.61
C GLU A 242 -11.97 11.24 -3.82
N PHE A 243 -12.73 10.13 -3.92
CA PHE A 243 -12.69 9.26 -5.09
C PHE A 243 -13.15 10.00 -6.36
N ILE A 244 -14.24 10.76 -6.27
CA ILE A 244 -14.76 11.56 -7.40
C ILE A 244 -13.77 12.68 -7.77
N ALA A 245 -13.12 13.33 -6.81
CA ALA A 245 -12.14 14.37 -7.09
C ALA A 245 -10.98 13.88 -7.97
N LEU A 246 -10.57 12.63 -7.82
CA LEU A 246 -9.53 12.02 -8.66
C LEU A 246 -9.97 11.84 -10.13
N SER A 247 -11.27 11.81 -10.41
CA SER A 247 -11.79 11.66 -11.78
C SER A 247 -11.54 12.89 -12.68
N GLN A 248 -11.07 14.02 -12.12
CA GLN A 248 -10.58 15.15 -12.92
C GLN A 248 -9.41 14.77 -13.86
N TYR A 249 -8.71 13.68 -13.55
CA TYR A 249 -7.64 13.11 -14.38
C TYR A 249 -8.13 12.00 -15.32
N SER A 250 -9.44 11.81 -15.46
CA SER A 250 -10.02 10.75 -16.29
C SER A 250 -9.41 10.75 -17.71
N GLY A 251 -9.09 9.55 -18.19
CA GLY A 251 -8.46 9.36 -19.49
C GLY A 251 -6.94 9.64 -19.55
N GLN A 252 -6.35 10.18 -18.51
CA GLN A 252 -4.90 10.37 -18.46
C GLN A 252 -4.17 9.06 -18.11
N THR A 253 -2.93 8.92 -18.60
CA THR A 253 -2.07 7.77 -18.39
C THR A 253 -0.68 8.22 -17.92
N ILE A 254 0.02 7.37 -17.19
CA ILE A 254 1.42 7.58 -16.86
C ILE A 254 2.23 7.39 -18.15
N GLN A 255 2.92 8.44 -18.60
CA GLN A 255 3.65 8.47 -19.88
C GLN A 255 5.17 8.25 -19.70
N VAL A 256 5.66 8.36 -18.48
CA VAL A 256 7.08 8.14 -18.18
C VAL A 256 7.39 6.64 -18.10
N PRO A 257 8.66 6.23 -18.32
CA PRO A 257 9.09 4.87 -18.11
C PRO A 257 8.61 4.34 -16.76
N SER A 258 7.92 3.21 -16.78
CA SER A 258 7.27 2.62 -15.61
C SER A 258 7.70 1.17 -15.44
N ALA A 259 7.78 0.72 -14.18
CA ALA A 259 8.01 -0.67 -13.85
C ALA A 259 7.12 -1.09 -12.69
N PHE A 260 6.87 -2.40 -12.57
CA PHE A 260 6.15 -2.97 -11.45
C PHE A 260 6.92 -4.15 -10.84
N ILE A 261 7.02 -4.16 -9.51
CA ILE A 261 7.65 -5.23 -8.74
C ILE A 261 6.75 -5.60 -7.57
N ALA A 262 6.48 -6.91 -7.41
CA ALA A 262 5.78 -7.42 -6.23
C ALA A 262 6.29 -8.82 -5.86
N GLY A 263 5.96 -9.30 -4.68
CA GLY A 263 6.17 -10.70 -4.33
C GLY A 263 5.16 -11.60 -5.05
N ALA A 264 5.59 -12.81 -5.42
CA ALA A 264 4.70 -13.80 -6.04
C ALA A 264 3.62 -14.29 -5.06
N SER A 265 3.85 -14.14 -3.75
CA SER A 265 2.90 -14.46 -2.68
C SER A 265 2.14 -13.24 -2.15
N ASP A 266 2.16 -12.10 -2.86
CA ASP A 266 1.50 -10.88 -2.44
C ASP A 266 0.07 -10.76 -2.98
N TRP A 267 -0.93 -10.88 -2.13
CA TRP A 267 -2.32 -10.61 -2.48
C TRP A 267 -2.60 -9.14 -2.86
N GLY A 268 -1.71 -8.20 -2.50
CA GLY A 268 -1.80 -6.80 -2.91
C GLY A 268 -1.93 -6.62 -4.42
N VAL A 269 -1.31 -7.53 -5.19
CA VAL A 269 -1.38 -7.54 -6.66
C VAL A 269 -2.79 -7.78 -7.19
N TYR A 270 -3.58 -8.62 -6.50
CA TYR A 270 -4.88 -9.11 -7.00
C TYR A 270 -6.08 -8.68 -6.15
N GLN A 271 -5.87 -7.93 -5.06
CA GLN A 271 -6.96 -7.48 -4.19
C GLN A 271 -8.02 -6.63 -4.92
N PHE A 272 -7.61 -5.94 -6.01
CA PHE A 272 -8.51 -5.20 -6.90
C PHE A 272 -8.59 -5.90 -8.26
N PRO A 273 -9.71 -6.57 -8.59
CA PRO A 273 -9.88 -7.30 -9.83
C PRO A 273 -9.58 -6.47 -11.08
N GLY A 274 -8.68 -6.97 -11.93
CA GLY A 274 -8.32 -6.32 -13.18
C GLY A 274 -7.34 -5.14 -13.05
N ALA A 275 -6.98 -4.70 -11.83
CA ALA A 275 -6.07 -3.56 -11.67
C ALA A 275 -4.67 -3.83 -12.20
N PHE A 276 -4.15 -5.04 -11.98
CA PHE A 276 -2.82 -5.43 -12.47
C PHE A 276 -2.75 -5.45 -14.00
N GLU A 277 -3.77 -5.94 -14.66
CA GLU A 277 -3.87 -5.96 -16.11
C GLU A 277 -4.04 -4.55 -16.69
N LYS A 278 -4.91 -3.73 -16.09
CA LYS A 278 -5.13 -2.34 -16.52
C LYS A 278 -3.87 -1.51 -16.38
N MET A 279 -3.10 -1.69 -15.32
CA MET A 279 -1.81 -1.01 -15.14
C MET A 279 -0.90 -1.24 -16.34
N GLN A 280 -0.78 -2.48 -16.79
CA GLN A 280 0.12 -2.88 -17.87
C GLN A 280 -0.35 -2.47 -19.26
N THR A 281 -1.66 -2.41 -19.48
CA THR A 281 -2.23 -2.26 -20.84
C THR A 281 -2.88 -0.90 -21.09
N GLN A 282 -3.18 -0.14 -20.04
CA GLN A 282 -3.96 1.09 -20.16
C GLN A 282 -3.38 2.24 -19.32
N ALA A 283 -3.05 2.02 -18.04
CA ALA A 283 -2.70 3.10 -17.12
C ALA A 283 -1.25 3.59 -17.27
N CYS A 284 -0.33 2.73 -17.73
CA CYS A 284 1.07 3.08 -18.01
C CYS A 284 1.36 2.85 -19.49
N SER A 285 1.66 3.91 -20.24
CA SER A 285 1.91 3.81 -21.69
C SER A 285 3.31 3.32 -22.04
N ASP A 286 4.27 3.40 -21.10
CA ASP A 286 5.64 2.93 -21.25
C ASP A 286 6.03 1.98 -20.10
N MET A 287 5.30 0.87 -19.99
CA MET A 287 5.58 -0.18 -19.00
C MET A 287 6.77 -1.05 -19.47
N ARG A 288 7.92 -0.90 -18.83
CA ARG A 288 9.16 -1.60 -19.19
C ARG A 288 9.16 -3.06 -18.75
N PHE A 289 8.67 -3.33 -17.56
CA PHE A 289 8.48 -4.69 -17.06
C PHE A 289 7.49 -4.76 -15.90
N CYS A 290 6.94 -5.95 -15.69
CA CYS A 290 6.21 -6.34 -14.50
C CYS A 290 6.81 -7.64 -13.98
N GLU A 291 7.29 -7.67 -12.76
CA GLU A 291 7.91 -8.87 -12.19
C GLU A 291 7.28 -9.25 -10.85
N LEU A 292 6.88 -10.52 -10.74
CA LEU A 292 6.47 -11.15 -9.50
C LEU A 292 7.62 -12.01 -8.99
N ILE A 293 8.21 -11.61 -7.86
CA ILE A 293 9.42 -12.21 -7.32
C ILE A 293 9.05 -13.40 -6.44
N ALA A 294 9.51 -14.60 -6.84
CA ALA A 294 9.32 -15.81 -6.06
C ALA A 294 10.04 -15.74 -4.71
N GLY A 295 9.42 -16.29 -3.66
CA GLY A 295 9.96 -16.28 -2.29
C GLY A 295 9.79 -14.93 -1.60
N ALA A 296 8.87 -14.10 -2.08
CA ALA A 296 8.45 -12.88 -1.41
C ALA A 296 6.92 -12.75 -1.42
N GLY A 297 6.39 -12.19 -0.34
CA GLY A 297 5.03 -11.70 -0.21
C GLY A 297 4.99 -10.19 -0.34
N HIS A 298 4.25 -9.55 0.55
CA HIS A 298 4.02 -8.11 0.53
C HIS A 298 5.29 -7.28 0.77
N TRP A 299 6.21 -7.77 1.57
CA TRP A 299 7.42 -7.05 1.98
C TRP A 299 8.59 -7.32 1.01
N VAL A 300 8.31 -7.32 -0.29
CA VAL A 300 9.21 -7.81 -1.35
C VAL A 300 10.62 -7.22 -1.29
N GLN A 301 10.75 -5.94 -0.94
CA GLN A 301 12.04 -5.23 -0.81
C GLN A 301 12.84 -5.64 0.43
N GLN A 302 12.21 -6.31 1.40
CA GLN A 302 12.84 -6.86 2.59
C GLN A 302 13.08 -8.37 2.40
N GLU A 303 12.06 -9.12 1.98
CA GLU A 303 12.11 -10.56 1.80
C GLU A 303 13.10 -10.98 0.69
N GLN A 304 13.21 -10.19 -0.39
CA GLN A 304 14.10 -10.45 -1.54
C GLN A 304 14.93 -9.20 -1.92
N ALA A 305 15.55 -8.58 -0.93
CA ALA A 305 16.26 -7.30 -1.07
C ALA A 305 17.28 -7.29 -2.21
N GLN A 306 18.09 -8.33 -2.37
CA GLN A 306 19.11 -8.41 -3.40
C GLN A 306 18.50 -8.41 -4.81
N ARG A 307 17.39 -9.14 -5.00
CA ARG A 307 16.72 -9.22 -6.30
C ARG A 307 16.02 -7.91 -6.64
N VAL A 308 15.33 -7.32 -5.67
CA VAL A 308 14.70 -6.00 -5.84
C VAL A 308 15.73 -4.94 -6.17
N ASN A 309 16.84 -4.85 -5.42
CA ASN A 309 17.91 -3.88 -5.67
C ASN A 309 18.48 -4.03 -7.08
N ARG A 310 18.74 -5.26 -7.54
CA ARG A 310 19.23 -5.51 -8.90
C ARG A 310 18.22 -5.00 -9.95
N ARG A 311 16.95 -5.33 -9.80
CA ARG A 311 15.91 -4.90 -10.76
C ARG A 311 15.73 -3.39 -10.78
N LEU A 312 15.82 -2.74 -9.60
CA LEU A 312 15.80 -1.27 -9.52
C LEU A 312 17.00 -0.66 -10.24
N LEU A 313 18.22 -1.16 -10.00
CA LEU A 313 19.45 -0.66 -10.66
C LEU A 313 19.41 -0.88 -12.17
N ASP A 314 18.95 -2.06 -12.62
CA ASP A 314 18.78 -2.36 -14.05
C ASP A 314 17.82 -1.38 -14.71
N PHE A 315 16.67 -1.08 -14.06
CA PHE A 315 15.70 -0.10 -14.55
C PHE A 315 16.28 1.31 -14.58
N LEU A 316 16.86 1.77 -13.48
CA LEU A 316 17.41 3.11 -13.34
C LEU A 316 18.55 3.41 -14.33
N SER A 317 19.26 2.38 -14.80
CA SER A 317 20.31 2.54 -15.82
C SER A 317 19.77 2.71 -17.24
N GLN A 318 18.49 2.48 -17.46
CA GLN A 318 17.84 2.49 -18.79
C GLN A 318 16.91 3.70 -19.01
N VAL A 319 16.70 4.55 -17.99
CA VAL A 319 15.72 5.65 -18.01
C VAL A 319 16.37 7.00 -17.72
#